data_0ac21b2e219b064cd47ddb2a3760a80b
#
_entry.id   0ac21b2e219b064cd47ddb2a3760a80b
#
_cell.length_a   1.000
_cell.length_b   1.000
_cell.length_c   1.000
_cell.angle_alpha   90.00
_cell.angle_beta   90.00
_cell.angle_gamma   90.00
#
_symmetry.space_group_name_H-M   'P 1'
#
loop_
_entity.id
_entity.type
_entity.pdbx_description
1 polymer ?
#
loop_
_entity_poly.entity_id
_entity_poly.type
_entity_poly.pdbx_seq_one_letter_code
_entity_poly.pdbx_strand_id
1 'polypeptide(L)'
;MNFYLLNLVGKWLSLGALSVMSLFGFSINETNYKLENLNIKKNVNITTDVIEYETIKSYNSSIPSNITRTVVEGKDGIIFHNGENTVILEEKIDEEIQVGTGKSGIYNGVMTGYGPDCSTCSGRGYVACHTEDKKSFNLLNDGVYYDDRDFGEARVLAAALTEFPCGTIIEVDSKNMGKFTGIVLDTGYDMRKHLEEGIYHFDVAFTTEKDKEILKTTDMSGNVVYNVQRWGW
;
A
#
# COMPACT_ATOMS: atom_id res chain seq x y z
N MET A 1 14.21 -8.57 44.78
CA MET A 1 13.83 -8.21 43.38
C MET A 1 13.27 -6.79 43.41
N ASN A 2 13.95 -5.86 42.78
CA ASN A 2 13.72 -4.44 43.01
C ASN A 2 12.38 -4.00 42.36
N PHE A 3 11.51 -3.36 43.11
CA PHE A 3 10.18 -2.88 42.65
C PHE A 3 10.27 -1.96 41.40
N TYR A 4 11.44 -1.40 41.15
CA TYR A 4 11.72 -0.61 39.95
C TYR A 4 11.74 -1.44 38.65
N LEU A 5 12.16 -2.71 38.69
CA LEU A 5 12.15 -3.58 37.52
C LEU A 5 10.72 -3.96 37.11
N LEU A 6 9.82 -4.15 38.08
CA LEU A 6 8.40 -4.44 37.79
C LEU A 6 7.68 -3.26 37.15
N ASN A 7 8.07 -2.02 37.47
CA ASN A 7 7.42 -0.83 36.90
C ASN A 7 7.92 -0.48 35.48
N LEU A 8 9.15 -0.84 35.14
CA LEU A 8 9.66 -0.67 33.77
C LEU A 8 9.14 -1.74 32.80
N VAL A 9 8.96 -2.95 33.30
CA VAL A 9 8.43 -4.08 32.52
C VAL A 9 6.89 -4.03 32.45
N GLY A 10 6.23 -3.46 33.47
CA GLY A 10 4.77 -3.44 33.59
C GLY A 10 4.01 -2.57 32.58
N LYS A 11 4.68 -1.72 31.81
CA LYS A 11 4.01 -0.89 30.79
C LYS A 11 3.96 -1.52 29.40
N TRP A 12 4.70 -2.59 29.14
CA TRP A 12 4.84 -3.19 27.80
C TRP A 12 4.67 -4.72 27.76
N LEU A 13 4.46 -5.38 28.91
CA LEU A 13 4.19 -6.81 28.94
C LEU A 13 2.70 -7.07 28.72
N SER A 14 2.36 -7.43 27.46
CA SER A 14 1.12 -8.12 27.15
C SER A 14 1.05 -9.45 27.93
N LEU A 15 -0.15 -9.99 28.11
CA LEU A 15 -0.46 -11.26 28.80
C LEU A 15 0.49 -12.46 28.52
N GLY A 16 1.29 -12.39 27.44
CA GLY A 16 2.27 -13.41 27.07
C GLY A 16 3.44 -13.56 28.07
N ALA A 17 3.91 -12.48 28.69
CA ALA A 17 5.03 -12.56 29.62
C ALA A 17 4.65 -13.24 30.95
N LEU A 18 3.40 -13.13 31.37
CA LEU A 18 2.89 -13.84 32.55
C LEU A 18 2.79 -15.35 32.31
N SER A 19 2.53 -15.78 31.07
CA SER A 19 2.49 -17.22 30.72
C SER A 19 3.87 -17.86 30.68
N VAL A 20 4.91 -17.11 30.27
CA VAL A 20 6.30 -17.60 30.26
C VAL A 20 6.82 -17.80 31.70
N MET A 21 6.47 -16.91 32.62
CA MET A 21 6.84 -17.09 34.04
C MET A 21 6.20 -18.35 34.65
N SER A 22 4.99 -18.74 34.25
CA SER A 22 4.36 -19.96 34.74
C SER A 22 5.02 -21.26 34.21
N LEU A 23 5.60 -21.24 33.01
CA LEU A 23 6.33 -22.36 32.43
C LEU A 23 7.64 -22.69 33.17
N PHE A 24 8.19 -21.74 33.91
CA PHE A 24 9.40 -21.94 34.75
C PHE A 24 9.08 -22.25 36.18
N GLY A 25 7.83 -22.62 36.54
CA GLY A 25 7.45 -23.05 37.89
C GLY A 25 7.31 -21.91 38.89
N PHE A 26 7.17 -20.68 38.46
CA PHE A 26 6.85 -19.55 39.32
C PHE A 26 5.33 -19.40 39.44
N SER A 27 4.74 -19.98 40.47
CA SER A 27 3.36 -19.72 40.82
C SER A 27 3.27 -18.41 41.61
N ILE A 28 2.61 -17.40 41.05
CA ILE A 28 2.27 -16.18 41.79
C ILE A 28 0.96 -16.45 42.52
N ASN A 29 1.05 -17.11 43.64
CA ASN A 29 -0.04 -17.10 44.62
C ASN A 29 0.22 -16.00 45.67
N GLU A 30 -0.74 -15.10 45.83
CA GLU A 30 -0.74 -14.02 46.84
C GLU A 30 -0.79 -14.53 48.29
N THR A 31 0.01 -15.48 48.66
CA THR A 31 0.16 -15.88 50.05
C THR A 31 1.59 -15.70 50.47
N ASN A 32 1.78 -14.84 51.49
CA ASN A 32 3.02 -14.52 52.16
C ASN A 32 3.98 -15.72 52.30
N TYR A 33 4.85 -15.93 51.27
CA TYR A 33 5.98 -16.82 51.43
C TYR A 33 7.14 -16.02 52.00
N LYS A 34 7.52 -16.34 53.23
CA LYS A 34 8.80 -16.00 53.83
C LYS A 34 9.89 -16.64 52.94
N LEU A 35 10.59 -15.82 52.18
CA LEU A 35 11.73 -16.19 51.30
C LEU A 35 13.01 -16.53 52.11
N GLU A 36 12.91 -17.03 53.32
CA GLU A 36 14.05 -17.17 54.25
C GLU A 36 14.89 -18.42 53.99
N ASN A 37 14.52 -19.37 53.14
CA ASN A 37 15.27 -20.62 52.98
C ASN A 37 15.58 -21.08 51.56
N LEU A 38 15.46 -20.21 50.54
CA LEU A 38 15.97 -20.55 49.24
C LEU A 38 17.43 -20.12 49.14
N ASN A 39 18.33 -21.04 49.42
CA ASN A 39 19.78 -20.90 49.23
C ASN A 39 20.08 -20.95 47.71
N ILE A 40 19.55 -20.00 46.96
CA ILE A 40 19.82 -19.85 45.50
C ILE A 40 21.18 -19.20 45.36
N LYS A 41 22.24 -20.00 45.52
CA LYS A 41 23.61 -19.64 45.19
C LYS A 41 23.91 -19.73 43.70
N LYS A 42 22.98 -19.44 42.83
CA LYS A 42 23.25 -19.26 41.41
C LYS A 42 22.84 -17.83 41.05
N ASN A 43 23.85 -16.96 40.83
CA ASN A 43 23.61 -15.72 40.12
C ASN A 43 23.15 -16.07 38.72
N VAL A 44 21.83 -16.15 38.52
CA VAL A 44 21.28 -16.32 37.20
C VAL A 44 21.33 -14.94 36.55
N ASN A 45 22.28 -14.74 35.64
CA ASN A 45 22.32 -13.56 34.82
C ASN A 45 21.14 -13.64 33.85
N ILE A 46 20.14 -12.81 34.10
CA ILE A 46 18.99 -12.63 33.23
C ILE A 46 19.27 -11.40 32.38
N THR A 47 19.36 -11.59 31.07
CA THR A 47 19.52 -10.51 30.10
C THR A 47 18.50 -10.62 28.98
N THR A 48 18.19 -9.51 28.36
CA THR A 48 17.41 -9.46 27.13
C THR A 48 18.25 -8.79 26.06
N ASP A 49 18.29 -9.41 24.89
CA ASP A 49 18.96 -8.86 23.71
C ASP A 49 17.92 -8.61 22.61
N VAL A 50 18.22 -7.65 21.74
CA VAL A 50 17.43 -7.31 20.57
C VAL A 50 18.00 -8.06 19.37
N ILE A 51 17.14 -8.69 18.60
CA ILE A 51 17.49 -9.20 17.27
C ILE A 51 17.01 -8.13 16.26
N GLU A 52 17.95 -7.41 15.69
CA GLU A 52 17.63 -6.43 14.65
C GLU A 52 17.01 -7.13 13.44
N TYR A 53 16.00 -6.50 12.82
CA TYR A 53 15.44 -6.97 11.56
C TYR A 53 16.41 -6.65 10.41
N GLU A 54 16.26 -7.37 9.31
CA GLU A 54 16.96 -7.12 8.07
C GLU A 54 16.04 -6.49 7.04
N THR A 55 16.58 -5.68 6.11
CA THR A 55 15.82 -5.13 4.99
C THR A 55 16.03 -5.99 3.76
N ILE A 56 14.98 -6.65 3.31
CA ILE A 56 14.94 -7.48 2.11
C ILE A 56 14.45 -6.63 0.93
N LYS A 57 15.24 -6.55 -0.14
CA LYS A 57 14.90 -5.80 -1.35
C LYS A 57 14.44 -6.75 -2.46
N SER A 58 13.27 -6.49 -3.00
CA SER A 58 12.78 -7.08 -4.23
C SER A 58 12.71 -6.03 -5.34
N TYR A 59 12.86 -6.46 -6.60
CA TYR A 59 12.85 -5.57 -7.76
C TYR A 59 11.65 -5.90 -8.65
N ASN A 60 10.90 -4.86 -9.06
CA ASN A 60 9.68 -5.04 -9.81
C ASN A 60 9.61 -4.07 -11.00
N SER A 61 9.58 -4.61 -12.22
CA SER A 61 9.51 -3.82 -13.45
C SER A 61 8.12 -3.22 -13.72
N SER A 62 7.09 -3.67 -13.05
CA SER A 62 5.77 -3.03 -13.10
C SER A 62 5.69 -1.78 -12.23
N ILE A 63 6.67 -1.53 -11.38
CA ILE A 63 6.78 -0.33 -10.56
C ILE A 63 7.74 0.64 -11.24
N PRO A 64 7.38 1.91 -11.42
CA PRO A 64 8.28 2.92 -11.98
C PRO A 64 9.59 3.05 -11.20
N SER A 65 10.70 3.34 -11.90
CA SER A 65 12.04 3.44 -11.30
C SER A 65 12.20 4.57 -10.26
N ASN A 66 11.27 5.50 -10.21
CA ASN A 66 11.23 6.58 -9.22
C ASN A 66 10.47 6.20 -7.94
N ILE A 67 9.98 4.95 -7.84
CA ILE A 67 9.16 4.50 -6.70
C ILE A 67 9.86 3.37 -5.95
N THR A 68 9.82 3.47 -4.63
CA THR A 68 10.16 2.41 -3.69
C THR A 68 9.04 2.32 -2.66
N ARG A 69 8.61 1.10 -2.32
CA ARG A 69 7.51 0.86 -1.37
C ARG A 69 7.94 -0.10 -0.29
N THR A 70 7.55 0.19 0.94
CA THR A 70 7.57 -0.80 2.02
C THR A 70 6.33 -1.68 1.90
N VAL A 71 6.53 -2.99 1.79
CA VAL A 71 5.47 -4.01 1.70
C VAL A 71 5.22 -4.62 3.07
N VAL A 72 6.30 -4.84 3.84
CA VAL A 72 6.26 -5.29 5.22
C VAL A 72 7.13 -4.37 6.05
N GLU A 73 6.55 -3.77 7.08
CA GLU A 73 7.30 -2.98 8.05
C GLU A 73 8.17 -3.88 8.92
N GLY A 74 9.46 -3.53 9.05
CA GLY A 74 10.40 -4.24 9.89
C GLY A 74 10.06 -4.10 11.38
N LYS A 75 10.30 -5.16 12.14
CA LYS A 75 10.16 -5.16 13.59
C LYS A 75 11.29 -5.97 14.21
N ASP A 76 12.00 -5.37 15.15
CA ASP A 76 13.02 -6.08 15.93
C ASP A 76 12.39 -7.17 16.81
N GLY A 77 13.10 -8.26 16.95
CA GLY A 77 12.78 -9.34 17.88
C GLY A 77 13.43 -9.14 19.25
N ILE A 78 12.97 -9.89 20.25
CA ILE A 78 13.51 -9.88 21.60
C ILE A 78 13.86 -11.31 22.02
N ILE A 79 15.12 -11.50 22.45
CA ILE A 79 15.62 -12.74 23.04
C ILE A 79 15.81 -12.54 24.54
N PHE A 80 15.40 -13.54 25.31
CA PHE A 80 15.62 -13.64 26.71
C PHE A 80 16.68 -14.72 27.01
N HIS A 81 17.67 -14.36 27.79
CA HIS A 81 18.72 -15.28 28.27
C HIS A 81 18.60 -15.51 29.76
N ASN A 82 18.61 -16.78 30.15
CA ASN A 82 18.63 -17.21 31.53
C ASN A 82 19.76 -18.25 31.71
N GLY A 83 20.97 -17.78 31.94
CA GLY A 83 22.17 -18.61 31.97
C GLY A 83 22.42 -19.24 30.59
N GLU A 84 22.32 -20.59 30.49
CA GLU A 84 22.52 -21.30 29.23
C GLU A 84 21.26 -21.42 28.38
N ASN A 85 20.12 -21.01 28.92
CA ASN A 85 18.84 -21.12 28.22
C ASN A 85 18.54 -19.80 27.48
N THR A 86 18.09 -19.94 26.24
CA THR A 86 17.68 -18.84 25.38
C THR A 86 16.25 -19.06 24.94
N VAL A 87 15.40 -18.03 25.07
CA VAL A 87 14.00 -18.05 24.63
C VAL A 87 13.72 -16.82 23.81
N ILE A 88 13.14 -16.99 22.63
CA ILE A 88 12.64 -15.89 21.82
C ILE A 88 11.32 -15.42 22.45
N LEU A 89 11.30 -14.18 22.92
CA LEU A 89 10.09 -13.55 23.47
C LEU A 89 9.24 -12.92 22.37
N GLU A 90 9.89 -12.28 21.41
CA GLU A 90 9.27 -11.72 20.22
C GLU A 90 10.12 -12.11 19.00
N GLU A 91 9.47 -12.68 18.00
CA GLU A 91 10.13 -12.95 16.72
C GLU A 91 10.35 -11.65 15.95
N LYS A 92 11.52 -11.52 15.29
CA LYS A 92 11.76 -10.42 14.38
C LYS A 92 10.87 -10.55 13.14
N ILE A 93 10.50 -9.42 12.58
CA ILE A 93 9.87 -9.33 11.26
C ILE A 93 10.81 -8.54 10.38
N ASP A 94 11.34 -9.16 9.33
CA ASP A 94 12.22 -8.45 8.40
C ASP A 94 11.41 -7.46 7.56
N GLU A 95 11.99 -6.29 7.33
CA GLU A 95 11.40 -5.28 6.44
C GLU A 95 11.47 -5.80 5.00
N GLU A 96 10.36 -5.69 4.26
CA GLU A 96 10.35 -5.97 2.84
C GLU A 96 10.06 -4.69 2.06
N ILE A 97 11.00 -4.30 1.19
CA ILE A 97 10.82 -3.17 0.28
C ILE A 97 10.85 -3.61 -1.17
N GLN A 98 9.95 -3.04 -1.95
CA GLN A 98 9.88 -3.19 -3.39
C GLN A 98 10.49 -1.96 -4.08
N VAL A 99 11.54 -2.18 -4.88
CA VAL A 99 12.21 -1.15 -5.65
C VAL A 99 11.73 -1.23 -7.10
N GLY A 100 11.18 -0.14 -7.62
CA GLY A 100 10.78 -0.05 -9.01
C GLY A 100 11.98 -0.06 -9.93
N THR A 101 11.86 -0.81 -11.04
CA THR A 101 12.85 -0.89 -12.11
C THR A 101 12.23 -0.64 -13.48
N GLY A 102 10.94 -0.33 -13.49
CA GLY A 102 10.21 0.02 -14.71
C GLY A 102 10.56 1.39 -15.26
N LYS A 103 9.93 1.75 -16.38
CA LYS A 103 10.01 3.06 -16.97
C LYS A 103 9.65 4.15 -15.95
N SER A 104 10.34 5.30 -15.97
CA SER A 104 9.94 6.47 -15.16
C SER A 104 8.49 6.86 -15.48
N GLY A 105 7.73 7.20 -14.46
CA GLY A 105 6.27 7.36 -14.54
C GLY A 105 5.77 8.78 -14.31
N ILE A 106 6.60 9.82 -14.45
CA ILE A 106 6.17 11.21 -14.20
C ILE A 106 5.93 11.92 -15.52
N TYR A 107 4.71 12.42 -15.72
CA TYR A 107 4.26 13.10 -16.94
C TYR A 107 3.50 14.36 -16.59
N ASN A 108 3.56 15.34 -17.50
CA ASN A 108 2.66 16.49 -17.53
C ASN A 108 1.79 16.41 -18.78
N GLY A 109 0.52 16.75 -18.64
CA GLY A 109 -0.40 16.63 -19.76
C GLY A 109 -1.72 17.37 -19.55
N VAL A 110 -2.69 17.00 -20.36
CA VAL A 110 -4.03 17.57 -20.37
C VAL A 110 -5.04 16.56 -19.85
N MET A 111 -6.17 17.05 -19.37
CA MET A 111 -7.25 16.24 -18.81
C MET A 111 -8.61 16.73 -19.32
N THR A 112 -9.44 15.77 -19.70
CA THR A 112 -10.85 16.01 -20.05
C THR A 112 -11.74 15.03 -19.29
N GLY A 113 -13.03 15.05 -19.52
CA GLY A 113 -13.98 14.09 -18.97
C GLY A 113 -14.89 13.56 -20.06
N TYR A 114 -15.35 12.32 -19.94
CA TYR A 114 -16.24 11.68 -20.88
C TYR A 114 -17.33 10.84 -20.20
N GLY A 115 -18.43 10.65 -20.90
CA GLY A 115 -19.47 9.71 -20.54
C GLY A 115 -19.73 8.69 -21.65
N PRO A 116 -20.29 7.51 -21.34
CA PRO A 116 -20.54 6.46 -22.33
C PRO A 116 -21.57 6.85 -23.41
N ASP A 117 -22.33 7.91 -23.19
CA ASP A 117 -23.31 8.48 -24.09
C ASP A 117 -22.76 9.67 -24.94
N CYS A 118 -21.44 9.80 -25.02
CA CYS A 118 -20.79 10.79 -25.90
C CYS A 118 -21.17 10.53 -27.38
N SER A 119 -21.04 11.55 -28.22
CA SER A 119 -21.48 11.51 -29.62
C SER A 119 -20.82 10.42 -30.48
N THR A 120 -19.61 9.97 -30.09
CA THR A 120 -18.84 8.92 -30.78
C THR A 120 -18.80 7.61 -29.98
N CYS A 121 -19.39 7.58 -28.78
CA CYS A 121 -19.43 6.42 -27.91
C CYS A 121 -20.57 5.47 -28.30
N SER A 122 -20.45 4.20 -27.90
CA SER A 122 -21.50 3.19 -28.21
C SER A 122 -22.78 3.33 -27.39
N GLY A 123 -22.77 4.11 -26.31
CA GLY A 123 -23.85 4.21 -25.33
C GLY A 123 -23.99 3.00 -24.40
N ARG A 124 -23.15 1.94 -24.58
CA ARG A 124 -23.25 0.68 -23.82
C ARG A 124 -22.52 0.67 -22.50
N GLY A 125 -21.62 1.62 -22.27
CA GLY A 125 -20.86 1.79 -21.04
C GLY A 125 -19.67 0.85 -20.83
N TYR A 126 -19.41 -0.09 -21.74
CA TYR A 126 -18.24 -0.96 -21.64
C TYR A 126 -16.97 -0.19 -21.95
N VAL A 127 -15.97 -0.35 -21.07
CA VAL A 127 -14.62 0.16 -21.28
C VAL A 127 -13.78 -0.78 -22.15
N ALA A 128 -12.68 -0.31 -22.69
CA ALA A 128 -11.85 -1.07 -23.63
C ALA A 128 -11.05 -2.21 -22.97
N CYS A 129 -10.70 -2.06 -21.69
CA CYS A 129 -9.89 -3.02 -20.95
C CYS A 129 -10.75 -4.05 -20.21
N HIS A 130 -10.18 -5.23 -20.01
CA HIS A 130 -10.66 -6.15 -18.98
C HIS A 130 -9.99 -5.83 -17.64
N THR A 131 -10.67 -6.14 -16.54
CA THR A 131 -10.12 -6.06 -15.17
C THR A 131 -9.01 -7.11 -14.96
N GLU A 132 -8.29 -7.04 -13.83
CA GLU A 132 -7.21 -7.99 -13.49
C GLU A 132 -7.70 -9.45 -13.54
N ASP A 133 -8.93 -9.72 -13.10
CA ASP A 133 -9.59 -11.03 -13.14
C ASP A 133 -10.28 -11.34 -14.49
N LYS A 134 -9.95 -10.59 -15.55
CA LYS A 134 -10.40 -10.75 -16.94
C LYS A 134 -11.90 -10.58 -17.16
N LYS A 135 -12.57 -9.84 -16.29
CA LYS A 135 -13.98 -9.46 -16.47
C LYS A 135 -14.11 -8.17 -17.25
N SER A 136 -15.25 -8.01 -17.92
CA SER A 136 -15.60 -6.72 -18.51
C SER A 136 -16.05 -5.76 -17.43
N PHE A 137 -15.64 -4.50 -17.54
CA PHE A 137 -16.06 -3.41 -16.68
C PHE A 137 -17.02 -2.49 -17.44
N ASN A 138 -18.07 -1.99 -16.75
CA ASN A 138 -19.13 -1.21 -17.41
C ASN A 138 -19.49 0.02 -16.57
N LEU A 139 -19.24 1.21 -17.09
CA LEU A 139 -19.46 2.49 -16.40
C LEU A 139 -20.90 2.72 -15.95
N LEU A 140 -21.89 2.11 -16.62
CA LEU A 140 -23.32 2.25 -16.27
C LEU A 140 -23.76 1.31 -15.15
N ASN A 141 -23.10 0.14 -15.04
CA ASN A 141 -23.49 -0.90 -14.08
C ASN A 141 -22.55 -0.94 -12.86
N ASP A 142 -21.24 -0.79 -13.11
CA ASP A 142 -20.20 -0.93 -12.10
C ASP A 142 -19.74 0.44 -11.56
N GLY A 143 -20.19 1.54 -12.21
CA GLY A 143 -19.82 2.90 -11.84
C GLY A 143 -18.50 3.36 -12.46
N VAL A 144 -17.96 4.44 -11.96
CA VAL A 144 -16.75 5.11 -12.51
C VAL A 144 -15.51 4.92 -11.63
N TYR A 145 -15.61 4.05 -10.65
CA TYR A 145 -14.50 3.67 -9.76
C TYR A 145 -14.30 2.16 -9.81
N TYR A 146 -13.05 1.76 -9.82
CA TYR A 146 -12.60 0.37 -9.71
C TYR A 146 -11.90 0.17 -8.37
N ASP A 147 -12.21 -0.90 -7.67
CA ASP A 147 -11.54 -1.26 -6.41
C ASP A 147 -10.31 -2.11 -6.72
N ASP A 148 -9.14 -1.46 -6.78
CA ASP A 148 -7.86 -2.13 -7.02
C ASP A 148 -7.34 -2.75 -5.73
N ARG A 149 -6.86 -3.98 -5.80
CA ARG A 149 -6.40 -4.74 -4.64
C ARG A 149 -5.32 -4.04 -3.82
N ASP A 150 -4.39 -3.34 -4.49
CA ASP A 150 -3.22 -2.75 -3.85
C ASP A 150 -3.39 -1.24 -3.58
N PHE A 151 -4.29 -0.58 -4.31
CA PHE A 151 -4.49 0.87 -4.28
C PHE A 151 -5.88 1.31 -3.81
N GLY A 152 -6.79 0.35 -3.59
CA GLY A 152 -8.18 0.65 -3.24
C GLY A 152 -8.94 1.32 -4.38
N GLU A 153 -9.88 2.20 -4.03
CA GLU A 153 -10.76 2.86 -5.00
C GLU A 153 -9.99 3.79 -5.94
N ALA A 154 -10.01 3.49 -7.23
CA ALA A 154 -9.35 4.24 -8.29
C ALA A 154 -10.35 4.69 -9.36
N ARG A 155 -10.30 5.98 -9.75
CA ARG A 155 -11.15 6.55 -10.79
C ARG A 155 -10.79 6.01 -12.15
N VAL A 156 -11.77 5.54 -12.92
CA VAL A 156 -11.54 5.06 -14.30
C VAL A 156 -11.09 6.21 -15.19
N LEU A 157 -9.99 5.96 -15.91
CA LEU A 157 -9.40 6.86 -16.90
C LEU A 157 -9.36 6.19 -18.28
N ALA A 158 -9.58 6.97 -19.33
CA ALA A 158 -9.18 6.62 -20.67
C ALA A 158 -7.82 7.26 -21.01
N ALA A 159 -6.96 6.51 -21.69
CA ALA A 159 -5.62 6.95 -22.09
C ALA A 159 -5.19 6.27 -23.41
N ALA A 160 -4.04 6.64 -23.96
CA ALA A 160 -3.40 5.92 -25.05
C ALA A 160 -2.77 4.62 -24.50
N LEU A 161 -3.39 3.47 -24.76
CA LEU A 161 -2.99 2.16 -24.18
C LEU A 161 -1.60 1.69 -24.62
N THR A 162 -1.06 2.23 -25.71
CA THR A 162 0.32 1.97 -26.16
C THR A 162 1.36 2.54 -25.22
N GLU A 163 1.04 3.61 -24.50
CA GLU A 163 1.90 4.26 -23.51
C GLU A 163 1.50 3.87 -22.08
N PHE A 164 0.20 3.80 -21.80
CA PHE A 164 -0.39 3.48 -20.51
C PHE A 164 -1.25 2.21 -20.62
N PRO A 165 -0.64 1.02 -20.44
CA PRO A 165 -1.37 -0.26 -20.56
C PRO A 165 -2.58 -0.35 -19.61
N CYS A 166 -3.53 -1.22 -19.94
CA CYS A 166 -4.67 -1.54 -19.07
C CYS A 166 -4.23 -1.90 -17.64
N GLY A 167 -4.87 -1.35 -16.63
CA GLY A 167 -4.52 -1.56 -15.23
C GLY A 167 -3.42 -0.62 -14.69
N THR A 168 -2.89 0.27 -15.52
CA THR A 168 -1.94 1.30 -15.05
C THR A 168 -2.58 2.16 -13.97
N ILE A 169 -1.97 2.23 -12.79
CA ILE A 169 -2.39 3.09 -11.68
C ILE A 169 -1.60 4.38 -11.70
N ILE A 170 -2.32 5.49 -11.56
CA ILE A 170 -1.76 6.84 -11.69
C ILE A 170 -2.28 7.70 -10.54
N GLU A 171 -1.38 8.36 -9.83
CA GLU A 171 -1.73 9.48 -8.96
C GLU A 171 -1.81 10.74 -9.83
N VAL A 172 -2.99 11.32 -9.90
CA VAL A 172 -3.26 12.52 -10.68
C VAL A 172 -3.30 13.72 -9.76
N ASP A 173 -2.57 14.79 -10.10
CA ASP A 173 -2.64 16.08 -9.43
C ASP A 173 -3.13 17.13 -10.43
N SER A 174 -4.38 17.53 -10.27
CA SER A 174 -5.07 18.48 -11.13
C SER A 174 -5.55 19.68 -10.33
N LYS A 175 -5.36 20.88 -10.86
CA LYS A 175 -5.89 22.10 -10.24
C LYS A 175 -7.41 22.05 -10.07
N ASN A 176 -8.10 21.42 -11.03
CA ASN A 176 -9.56 21.42 -11.10
C ASN A 176 -10.23 20.34 -10.23
N MET A 177 -9.57 19.19 -10.08
CA MET A 177 -10.08 18.05 -9.31
C MET A 177 -9.32 17.77 -8.01
N GLY A 178 -8.17 18.41 -7.80
CA GLY A 178 -7.24 18.05 -6.73
C GLY A 178 -6.49 16.76 -7.03
N LYS A 179 -6.04 16.09 -5.96
CA LYS A 179 -5.33 14.80 -6.05
C LYS A 179 -6.30 13.64 -5.97
N PHE A 180 -6.13 12.66 -6.85
CA PHE A 180 -6.88 11.39 -6.82
C PHE A 180 -6.09 10.26 -7.45
N THR A 181 -6.46 9.02 -7.11
CA THR A 181 -5.92 7.82 -7.76
C THR A 181 -6.79 7.47 -8.95
N GLY A 182 -6.17 7.28 -10.11
CA GLY A 182 -6.81 6.84 -11.33
C GLY A 182 -6.29 5.47 -11.79
N ILE A 183 -7.13 4.75 -12.52
CA ILE A 183 -6.78 3.49 -13.21
C ILE A 183 -7.13 3.56 -14.68
N VAL A 184 -6.19 3.19 -15.54
CA VAL A 184 -6.43 3.16 -16.99
C VAL A 184 -7.20 1.88 -17.33
N LEU A 185 -8.49 2.03 -17.65
CA LEU A 185 -9.36 0.94 -18.11
C LEU A 185 -9.98 1.21 -19.49
N ASP A 186 -9.80 2.41 -20.02
CA ASP A 186 -10.41 2.78 -21.31
C ASP A 186 -9.43 3.48 -22.25
N THR A 187 -9.85 3.73 -23.48
CA THR A 187 -9.09 4.43 -24.50
C THR A 187 -10.02 5.21 -25.43
N GLY A 188 -9.48 6.24 -26.05
CA GLY A 188 -10.21 7.05 -27.03
C GLY A 188 -9.33 7.46 -28.20
N TYR A 189 -9.96 7.98 -29.25
CA TYR A 189 -9.26 8.47 -30.44
C TYR A 189 -8.35 9.66 -30.11
N ASP A 190 -8.86 10.62 -29.34
CA ASP A 190 -8.16 11.86 -29.03
C ASP A 190 -6.90 11.60 -28.17
N MET A 191 -6.95 10.64 -27.22
CA MET A 191 -5.77 10.26 -26.44
C MET A 191 -4.66 9.72 -27.32
N ARG A 192 -4.99 8.87 -28.31
CA ARG A 192 -3.99 8.31 -29.23
C ARG A 192 -3.43 9.38 -30.16
N LYS A 193 -4.28 10.26 -30.71
CA LYS A 193 -3.86 11.35 -31.56
C LYS A 193 -2.97 12.35 -30.85
N HIS A 194 -3.34 12.75 -29.63
CA HIS A 194 -2.53 13.65 -28.82
C HIS A 194 -1.17 13.02 -28.46
N LEU A 195 -1.11 11.71 -28.20
CA LEU A 195 0.16 11.04 -27.96
C LEU A 195 1.10 11.12 -29.18
N GLU A 196 0.57 10.99 -30.42
CA GLU A 196 1.35 11.17 -31.67
C GLU A 196 1.90 12.61 -31.81
N GLU A 197 1.20 13.58 -31.20
CA GLU A 197 1.61 14.99 -31.13
C GLU A 197 2.53 15.28 -29.92
N GLY A 198 2.85 14.27 -29.09
CA GLY A 198 3.69 14.40 -27.90
C GLY A 198 2.96 14.95 -26.69
N ILE A 199 1.62 14.92 -26.69
CA ILE A 199 0.76 15.40 -25.59
C ILE A 199 0.19 14.20 -24.84
N TYR A 200 0.43 14.13 -23.54
CA TYR A 200 -0.20 13.15 -22.67
C TYR A 200 -1.62 13.61 -22.30
N HIS A 201 -2.62 12.83 -22.71
CA HIS A 201 -4.02 13.15 -22.53
C HIS A 201 -4.72 12.01 -21.79
N PHE A 202 -5.36 12.34 -20.68
CA PHE A 202 -6.22 11.44 -19.92
C PHE A 202 -7.65 11.98 -19.88
N ASP A 203 -8.60 11.06 -20.00
CA ASP A 203 -10.01 11.40 -19.99
C ASP A 203 -10.68 10.70 -18.82
N VAL A 204 -11.28 11.48 -17.92
CA VAL A 204 -11.88 10.98 -16.67
C VAL A 204 -13.29 10.47 -16.96
N ALA A 205 -13.58 9.24 -16.54
CA ALA A 205 -14.89 8.63 -16.76
C ALA A 205 -15.97 9.25 -15.89
N PHE A 206 -17.14 9.47 -16.48
CA PHE A 206 -18.41 9.82 -15.85
C PHE A 206 -19.49 8.85 -16.31
N THR A 207 -20.61 8.79 -15.60
CA THR A 207 -21.74 7.91 -15.96
C THR A 207 -22.54 8.45 -17.14
N THR A 208 -22.42 9.73 -17.47
CA THR A 208 -23.07 10.40 -18.60
C THR A 208 -22.30 11.62 -19.03
N GLU A 209 -22.30 11.89 -20.33
CA GLU A 209 -21.73 13.10 -20.95
C GLU A 209 -22.44 14.40 -20.50
N LYS A 210 -23.63 14.27 -19.94
CA LYS A 210 -24.42 15.41 -19.44
C LYS A 210 -24.06 15.85 -18.04
N ASP A 211 -23.08 15.17 -17.41
CA ASP A 211 -22.59 15.55 -16.08
C ASP A 211 -21.91 16.91 -16.16
N LYS A 212 -22.38 17.85 -15.33
CA LYS A 212 -21.86 19.22 -15.30
C LYS A 212 -20.41 19.30 -14.79
N GLU A 213 -19.95 18.28 -14.07
CA GLU A 213 -18.59 18.22 -13.56
C GLU A 213 -17.56 17.94 -14.68
N ILE A 214 -17.99 17.38 -15.83
CA ILE A 214 -17.11 17.17 -16.99
C ILE A 214 -16.41 18.47 -17.42
N LEU A 215 -17.19 19.56 -17.53
CA LEU A 215 -16.62 20.86 -17.92
C LEU A 215 -15.64 21.40 -16.87
N LYS A 216 -15.89 21.14 -15.58
CA LYS A 216 -14.99 21.54 -14.49
C LYS A 216 -13.72 20.68 -14.44
N THR A 217 -13.82 19.42 -14.88
CA THR A 217 -12.69 18.48 -14.93
C THR A 217 -11.69 18.89 -16.00
N THR A 218 -12.13 19.52 -17.09
CA THR A 218 -11.29 19.84 -18.26
C THR A 218 -10.16 20.81 -17.90
N ASP A 219 -8.92 20.38 -18.15
CA ASP A 219 -7.70 21.18 -18.02
C ASP A 219 -6.79 20.94 -19.24
N MET A 220 -6.81 21.89 -20.16
CA MET A 220 -6.01 21.87 -21.39
C MET A 220 -4.70 22.65 -21.26
N SER A 221 -4.31 23.03 -20.04
CA SER A 221 -3.09 23.84 -19.82
C SER A 221 -1.78 23.08 -20.01
N GLY A 222 -1.82 21.75 -19.99
CA GLY A 222 -0.63 20.90 -20.00
C GLY A 222 0.05 20.78 -18.62
N ASN A 223 -0.58 21.26 -17.56
CA ASN A 223 -0.01 21.30 -16.20
C ASN A 223 -0.55 20.22 -15.26
N VAL A 224 -1.44 19.35 -15.72
CA VAL A 224 -1.89 18.21 -14.92
C VAL A 224 -0.71 17.25 -14.76
N VAL A 225 -0.38 16.92 -13.51
CA VAL A 225 0.73 16.00 -13.21
C VAL A 225 0.17 14.58 -13.05
N TYR A 226 0.78 13.66 -13.77
CA TYR A 226 0.47 12.23 -13.73
C TYR A 226 1.68 11.48 -13.20
N ASN A 227 1.56 10.87 -12.04
CA ASN A 227 2.61 10.07 -11.40
C ASN A 227 2.18 8.60 -11.38
N VAL A 228 2.68 7.82 -12.34
CA VAL A 228 2.38 6.39 -12.44
C VAL A 228 2.91 5.68 -11.20
N GLN A 229 2.04 4.91 -10.58
CA GLN A 229 2.35 4.11 -9.40
C GLN A 229 2.60 2.64 -9.75
N ARG A 230 1.92 2.12 -10.77
CA ARG A 230 2.07 0.77 -11.31
C ARG A 230 1.77 0.78 -12.81
N TRP A 231 2.59 0.10 -13.59
CA TRP A 231 2.41 -0.13 -15.02
C TRP A 231 1.60 -1.41 -15.26
N GLY A 232 0.39 -1.25 -15.79
CA GLY A 232 -0.48 -2.39 -16.12
C GLY A 232 -0.87 -3.25 -14.91
N TRP A 233 -1.33 -4.48 -15.23
CA TRP A 233 -1.67 -5.51 -14.24
C TRP A 233 -0.45 -6.28 -13.75
#